data_683e66a8f59e8016e1c6f5447b96059f
#
_entry.id   683e66a8f59e8016e1c6f5447b96059f
#
_cell.length_a   1.000
_cell.length_b   1.000
_cell.length_c   1.000
_cell.angle_alpha   90.00
_cell.angle_beta   90.00
_cell.angle_gamma   90.00
#
_symmetry.space_group_name_H-M   'P 1'
#
loop_
_entity.id
_entity.type
_entity.pdbx_description
1 polymer ?
#
loop_
_entity_poly.entity_id
_entity_poly.type
_entity_poly.pdbx_seq_one_letter_code
_entity_poly.pdbx_strand_id
1 'polypeptide(L)'
;MSLFNVKKNDKFAVLEVGMDKAGEINNLTQIIKPNLGVITNISYAHIKNFKSLDGIARAKSEIINNIVEGGKIILNQDDEYFNFLKKIALKKNIHVTSFSKKNSLSDIFIKKIITNKTNCKIFIKIKNLTKTF
;
A
#
# COMPACT_ATOMS: atom_id res chain seq x y z
N MET A 1 10.13 -11.12 -5.36
CA MET A 1 11.03 -10.65 -6.44
C MET A 1 12.23 -9.99 -5.79
N SER A 2 13.45 -10.29 -6.21
CA SER A 2 14.67 -9.70 -5.62
C SER A 2 15.06 -8.46 -6.44
N LEU A 3 15.62 -7.44 -5.78
CA LEU A 3 16.22 -6.26 -6.43
C LEU A 3 17.26 -6.63 -7.49
N PHE A 4 17.96 -7.76 -7.31
CA PHE A 4 18.95 -8.25 -8.26
C PHE A 4 18.38 -8.72 -9.60
N ASN A 5 17.06 -8.88 -9.72
CA ASN A 5 16.41 -9.28 -10.96
C ASN A 5 15.91 -8.09 -11.80
N VAL A 6 16.04 -6.86 -11.31
CA VAL A 6 15.66 -5.65 -12.03
C VAL A 6 16.68 -5.35 -13.12
N LYS A 7 16.23 -5.25 -14.37
CA LYS A 7 17.07 -4.96 -15.55
C LYS A 7 16.99 -3.49 -15.92
N LYS A 8 18.02 -2.99 -16.57
CA LYS A 8 18.13 -1.58 -17.01
C LYS A 8 16.91 -1.10 -17.86
N ASN A 9 16.28 -2.02 -18.58
CA ASN A 9 15.17 -1.72 -19.50
C ASN A 9 13.78 -1.92 -18.85
N ASP A 10 13.71 -2.32 -17.58
CA ASP A 10 12.45 -2.48 -16.88
C ASP A 10 11.85 -1.09 -16.59
N LYS A 11 10.60 -0.90 -17.00
CA LYS A 11 9.87 0.36 -16.77
C LYS A 11 9.34 0.46 -15.34
N PHE A 12 9.07 -0.67 -14.71
CA PHE A 12 8.52 -0.77 -13.35
C PHE A 12 9.15 -1.93 -12.60
N ALA A 13 9.43 -1.70 -11.31
CA ALA A 13 9.77 -2.75 -10.36
C ALA A 13 8.69 -2.77 -9.27
N VAL A 14 8.07 -3.94 -9.05
CA VAL A 14 7.11 -4.15 -7.96
C VAL A 14 7.76 -5.07 -6.96
N LEU A 15 8.01 -4.55 -5.75
CA LEU A 15 8.70 -5.24 -4.68
C LEU A 15 7.76 -5.41 -3.49
N GLU A 16 7.64 -6.63 -2.99
CA GLU A 16 6.99 -6.89 -1.71
C GLU A 16 7.98 -6.64 -0.58
N VAL A 17 7.56 -5.84 0.39
CA VAL A 17 8.35 -5.50 1.57
C VAL A 17 7.68 -6.13 2.79
N GLY A 18 8.25 -7.22 3.28
CA GLY A 18 7.83 -7.88 4.50
C GLY A 18 8.51 -7.31 5.75
N MET A 19 7.97 -7.63 6.91
CA MET A 19 8.56 -7.29 8.21
C MET A 19 8.27 -8.36 9.26
N ASP A 20 9.23 -8.62 10.10
CA ASP A 20 9.08 -9.37 11.35
C ASP A 20 9.30 -8.48 12.58
N LYS A 21 10.01 -7.36 12.42
CA LYS A 21 10.32 -6.39 13.49
C LYS A 21 10.16 -4.97 12.99
N ALA A 22 9.94 -4.04 13.91
CA ALA A 22 9.99 -2.60 13.64
C ALA A 22 11.38 -2.20 13.11
N GLY A 23 11.43 -1.27 12.17
CA GLY A 23 12.65 -0.78 11.50
C GLY A 23 13.03 -1.54 10.24
N GLU A 24 12.53 -2.76 10.00
CA GLU A 24 12.89 -3.54 8.82
C GLU A 24 12.37 -2.92 7.52
N ILE A 25 11.12 -2.45 7.53
CA ILE A 25 10.54 -1.75 6.36
C ILE A 25 11.33 -0.46 6.09
N ASN A 26 11.70 0.27 7.14
CA ASN A 26 12.52 1.48 6.96
C ASN A 26 13.86 1.16 6.31
N ASN A 27 14.58 0.14 6.79
CA ASN A 27 15.88 -0.24 6.24
C ASN A 27 15.78 -0.67 4.76
N LEU A 28 14.78 -1.49 4.42
CA LEU A 28 14.57 -1.93 3.04
C LEU A 28 14.19 -0.77 2.13
N THR A 29 13.28 0.10 2.58
CA THR A 29 12.79 1.21 1.76
C THR A 29 13.78 2.35 1.62
N GLN A 30 14.74 2.51 2.53
CA GLN A 30 15.90 3.40 2.35
C GLN A 30 16.74 3.02 1.12
N ILE A 31 16.85 1.71 0.84
CA ILE A 31 17.58 1.20 -0.33
C ILE A 31 16.72 1.35 -1.59
N ILE A 32 15.44 0.97 -1.50
CA ILE A 32 14.49 0.95 -2.63
C ILE A 32 14.14 2.35 -3.11
N LYS A 33 13.93 3.29 -2.18
CA LYS A 33 13.44 4.66 -2.43
C LYS A 33 12.21 4.67 -3.35
N PRO A 34 11.08 4.11 -2.92
CA PRO A 34 9.94 3.86 -3.79
C PRO A 34 9.30 5.18 -4.28
N ASN A 35 8.88 5.21 -5.55
CA ASN A 35 8.04 6.28 -6.09
C ASN A 35 6.57 6.10 -5.65
N LEU A 36 6.18 4.85 -5.41
CA LEU A 36 4.82 4.47 -5.02
C LEU A 36 4.88 3.42 -3.92
N GLY A 37 4.30 3.74 -2.77
CA GLY A 37 4.03 2.78 -1.70
C GLY A 37 2.59 2.27 -1.76
N VAL A 38 2.35 1.05 -1.29
CA VAL A 38 1.00 0.48 -1.12
C VAL A 38 0.92 -0.19 0.25
N ILE A 39 -0.07 0.20 1.06
CA ILE A 39 -0.41 -0.51 2.29
C ILE A 39 -1.84 -1.05 2.09
N THR A 40 -1.94 -2.37 1.96
CA THR A 40 -3.20 -3.04 1.63
C THR A 40 -4.13 -3.14 2.84
N ASN A 41 -3.56 -3.47 4.01
CA ASN A 41 -4.29 -3.55 5.28
C ASN A 41 -3.34 -3.56 6.48
N ILE A 42 -3.88 -3.26 7.65
CA ILE A 42 -3.27 -3.52 8.94
C ILE A 42 -4.04 -4.68 9.57
N SER A 43 -3.37 -5.79 9.80
CA SER A 43 -3.98 -7.02 10.37
C SER A 43 -3.04 -7.71 11.31
N TYR A 44 -3.54 -8.69 12.04
CA TYR A 44 -2.78 -9.47 13.04
C TYR A 44 -1.67 -10.38 12.47
N ALA A 45 -1.36 -10.29 11.17
CA ALA A 45 -0.19 -10.96 10.62
C ALA A 45 1.07 -10.52 11.38
N HIS A 46 1.92 -11.48 11.77
CA HIS A 46 3.16 -11.24 12.53
C HIS A 46 2.99 -10.71 13.98
N ILE A 47 1.76 -10.83 14.56
CA ILE A 47 1.46 -10.31 15.91
C ILE A 47 2.40 -10.85 17.00
N LYS A 48 3.01 -12.02 16.80
CA LYS A 48 3.98 -12.59 17.75
C LYS A 48 5.16 -11.64 18.05
N ASN A 49 5.51 -10.79 17.09
CA ASN A 49 6.64 -9.88 17.18
C ASN A 49 6.20 -8.44 17.50
N PHE A 50 4.88 -8.17 17.44
CA PHE A 50 4.29 -6.85 17.73
C PHE A 50 3.27 -6.98 18.85
N LYS A 51 3.39 -6.17 19.88
CA LYS A 51 2.51 -6.21 21.06
C LYS A 51 1.05 -5.80 20.76
N SER A 52 0.80 -5.14 19.61
CA SER A 52 -0.51 -4.60 19.25
C SER A 52 -0.62 -4.32 17.75
N LEU A 53 -1.84 -4.11 17.25
CA LEU A 53 -2.09 -3.61 15.90
C LEU A 53 -1.46 -2.22 15.67
N ASP A 54 -1.43 -1.37 16.69
CA ASP A 54 -0.74 -0.07 16.62
C ASP A 54 0.74 -0.24 16.30
N GLY A 55 1.40 -1.24 16.90
CA GLY A 55 2.79 -1.57 16.60
C GLY A 55 2.98 -1.96 15.14
N ILE A 56 2.07 -2.79 14.59
CA ILE A 56 2.07 -3.19 13.19
C ILE A 56 1.81 -1.99 12.28
N ALA A 57 0.84 -1.12 12.62
CA ALA A 57 0.53 0.07 11.85
C ALA A 57 1.72 1.03 11.78
N ARG A 58 2.42 1.25 12.91
CA ARG A 58 3.64 2.07 12.96
C ARG A 58 4.76 1.47 12.10
N ALA A 59 5.01 0.16 12.21
CA ALA A 59 6.03 -0.50 11.41
C ALA A 59 5.70 -0.44 9.90
N LYS A 60 4.45 -0.71 9.49
CA LYS A 60 4.04 -0.57 8.08
C LYS A 60 4.12 0.88 7.60
N SER A 61 3.87 1.86 8.47
CA SER A 61 3.98 3.29 8.11
C SER A 61 5.41 3.73 7.79
N GLU A 62 6.43 2.95 8.17
CA GLU A 62 7.84 3.24 7.88
C GLU A 62 8.11 3.40 6.36
N ILE A 63 7.34 2.69 5.51
CA ILE A 63 7.46 2.85 4.04
C ILE A 63 7.28 4.30 3.61
N ILE A 64 6.41 5.07 4.30
CA ILE A 64 6.13 6.46 3.97
C ILE A 64 7.37 7.34 4.13
N ASN A 65 8.27 6.95 5.04
CA ASN A 65 9.47 7.75 5.33
C ASN A 65 10.43 7.87 4.15
N ASN A 66 10.44 6.87 3.29
CA ASN A 66 11.43 6.72 2.22
C ASN A 66 10.82 6.80 0.81
N ILE A 67 9.52 7.13 0.71
CA ILE A 67 8.93 7.50 -0.58
C ILE A 67 9.62 8.78 -1.06
N VAL A 68 10.03 8.80 -2.32
CA VAL A 68 10.71 9.96 -2.92
C VAL A 68 9.81 11.20 -2.91
N GLU A 69 10.39 12.39 -2.95
CA GLU A 69 9.64 13.64 -3.03
C GLU A 69 8.70 13.64 -4.25
N GLY A 70 7.46 14.10 -4.05
CA GLY A 70 6.41 14.03 -5.07
C GLY A 70 5.86 12.63 -5.34
N GLY A 71 6.35 11.62 -4.61
CA GLY A 71 5.84 10.25 -4.70
C GLY A 71 4.44 10.08 -4.13
N LYS A 72 3.93 8.86 -4.18
CA LYS A 72 2.54 8.55 -3.83
C LYS A 72 2.45 7.36 -2.88
N ILE A 73 1.35 7.32 -2.11
CA ILE A 73 0.97 6.14 -1.35
C ILE A 73 -0.49 5.78 -1.61
N ILE A 74 -0.74 4.49 -1.81
CA ILE A 74 -2.10 3.95 -1.94
C ILE A 74 -2.46 3.31 -0.60
N LEU A 75 -3.61 3.73 -0.03
CA LEU A 75 -4.08 3.31 1.28
C LEU A 75 -5.51 2.75 1.20
N ASN A 76 -5.75 1.70 1.98
CA ASN A 76 -7.09 1.13 2.17
C ASN A 76 -7.95 2.05 3.04
N GLN A 77 -8.99 2.66 2.46
CA GLN A 77 -9.90 3.55 3.19
C GLN A 77 -10.86 2.79 4.13
N ASP A 78 -11.01 1.48 3.93
CA ASP A 78 -11.85 0.64 4.79
C ASP A 78 -11.11 0.17 6.06
N ASP A 79 -9.80 0.43 6.16
CA ASP A 79 -8.96 0.05 7.28
C ASP A 79 -9.06 1.08 8.43
N GLU A 80 -9.12 0.61 9.66
CA GLU A 80 -9.20 1.47 10.86
C GLU A 80 -8.02 2.44 10.98
N TYR A 81 -6.86 2.06 10.47
CA TYR A 81 -5.64 2.88 10.49
C TYR A 81 -5.50 3.83 9.30
N PHE A 82 -6.49 3.89 8.41
CA PHE A 82 -6.45 4.78 7.24
C PHE A 82 -6.11 6.22 7.60
N ASN A 83 -6.82 6.80 8.57
CA ASN A 83 -6.61 8.19 8.97
C ASN A 83 -5.24 8.42 9.60
N PHE A 84 -4.73 7.46 10.38
CA PHE A 84 -3.39 7.49 10.95
C PHE A 84 -2.32 7.52 9.85
N LEU A 85 -2.39 6.60 8.89
CA LEU A 85 -1.44 6.50 7.77
C LEU A 85 -1.51 7.74 6.86
N LYS A 86 -2.73 8.20 6.54
CA LYS A 86 -2.96 9.41 5.76
C LYS A 86 -2.34 10.64 6.41
N LYS A 87 -2.49 10.81 7.72
CA LYS A 87 -1.90 11.93 8.47
C LYS A 87 -0.37 11.93 8.37
N ILE A 88 0.28 10.77 8.46
CA ILE A 88 1.73 10.64 8.30
C ILE A 88 2.16 11.04 6.89
N ALA A 89 1.47 10.53 5.86
CA ALA A 89 1.78 10.83 4.47
C ALA A 89 1.67 12.33 4.15
N LEU A 90 0.58 12.96 4.59
CA LEU A 90 0.35 14.40 4.37
C LEU A 90 1.41 15.27 5.05
N LYS A 91 1.87 14.91 6.27
CA LYS A 91 2.97 15.62 6.95
C LYS A 91 4.29 15.57 6.18
N LYS A 92 4.45 14.61 5.29
CA LYS A 92 5.64 14.42 4.44
C LYS A 92 5.42 14.86 3.00
N ASN A 93 4.34 15.57 2.71
CA ASN A 93 3.96 16.01 1.36
C ASN A 93 3.84 14.85 0.36
N ILE A 94 3.48 13.65 0.84
CA ILE A 94 3.24 12.48 -0.01
C ILE A 94 1.78 12.47 -0.45
N HIS A 95 1.54 12.31 -1.75
CA HIS A 95 0.21 12.21 -2.31
C HIS A 95 -0.47 10.91 -1.89
N VAL A 96 -1.68 11.03 -1.32
CA VAL A 96 -2.46 9.87 -0.90
C VAL A 96 -3.51 9.55 -1.95
N THR A 97 -3.55 8.28 -2.38
CA THR A 97 -4.63 7.70 -3.19
C THR A 97 -5.35 6.67 -2.34
N SER A 98 -6.66 6.80 -2.20
CA SER A 98 -7.47 5.87 -1.42
C SER A 98 -8.10 4.78 -2.28
N PHE A 99 -8.19 3.55 -1.76
CA PHE A 99 -9.08 2.54 -2.34
C PHE A 99 -10.06 2.01 -1.31
N SER A 100 -11.24 1.58 -1.75
CA SER A 100 -12.30 1.10 -0.86
C SER A 100 -13.25 0.14 -1.59
N LYS A 101 -13.84 -0.78 -0.81
CA LYS A 101 -15.00 -1.58 -1.19
C LYS A 101 -16.30 -1.01 -0.64
N LYS A 102 -16.24 -0.14 0.38
CA LYS A 102 -17.39 0.39 1.11
C LYS A 102 -17.73 1.82 0.71
N ASN A 103 -16.72 2.65 0.43
CA ASN A 103 -16.89 4.05 0.13
C ASN A 103 -16.75 4.34 -1.37
N SER A 104 -17.86 4.66 -2.03
CA SER A 104 -17.90 4.99 -3.47
C SER A 104 -17.23 6.32 -3.84
N LEU A 105 -16.89 7.14 -2.86
CA LEU A 105 -16.19 8.42 -3.02
C LEU A 105 -14.67 8.28 -2.97
N SER A 106 -14.14 7.07 -2.67
CA SER A 106 -12.71 6.80 -2.72
C SER A 106 -12.14 7.03 -4.13
N ASP A 107 -10.83 7.30 -4.23
CA ASP A 107 -10.17 7.50 -5.52
C ASP A 107 -10.27 6.26 -6.42
N ILE A 108 -10.22 5.07 -5.80
CA ILE A 108 -10.41 3.78 -6.45
C ILE A 108 -11.52 3.03 -5.69
N PHE A 109 -12.67 2.90 -6.30
CA PHE A 109 -13.80 2.16 -5.71
C PHE A 109 -13.97 0.79 -6.38
N ILE A 110 -13.93 -0.28 -5.57
CA ILE A 110 -14.13 -1.65 -6.03
C ILE A 110 -15.63 -1.94 -6.00
N LYS A 111 -16.28 -1.85 -7.17
CA LYS A 111 -17.73 -2.04 -7.31
C LYS A 111 -18.16 -3.48 -7.12
N LYS A 112 -17.41 -4.42 -7.71
CA LYS A 112 -17.76 -5.84 -7.73
C LYS A 112 -16.53 -6.70 -7.98
N ILE A 113 -16.50 -7.86 -7.34
CA ILE A 113 -15.53 -8.93 -7.59
C ILE A 113 -16.32 -10.18 -7.94
N ILE A 114 -16.00 -10.81 -9.07
CA ILE A 114 -16.59 -12.08 -9.50
C ILE A 114 -15.44 -13.07 -9.61
N THR A 115 -15.46 -14.11 -8.78
CA THR A 115 -14.44 -15.15 -8.77
C THR A 115 -15.04 -16.46 -9.24
N ASN A 116 -14.42 -17.09 -10.24
CA ASN A 116 -14.69 -18.43 -10.70
C ASN A 116 -13.48 -19.32 -10.36
N LYS A 117 -13.56 -20.62 -10.64
CA LYS A 117 -12.46 -21.57 -10.37
C LYS A 117 -11.13 -21.18 -11.02
N THR A 118 -11.17 -20.52 -12.17
CA THR A 118 -9.98 -20.20 -12.99
C THR A 118 -9.75 -18.71 -13.18
N ASN A 119 -10.76 -17.85 -12.92
CA ASN A 119 -10.70 -16.42 -13.24
C ASN A 119 -11.24 -15.56 -12.11
N CYS A 120 -10.69 -14.35 -11.98
CA CYS A 120 -11.22 -13.30 -11.12
C CYS A 120 -11.44 -12.05 -11.97
N LYS A 121 -12.66 -11.52 -11.98
CA LYS A 121 -13.00 -10.23 -12.62
C LYS A 121 -13.28 -9.20 -11.54
N ILE A 122 -12.58 -8.06 -11.63
CA ILE A 122 -12.72 -6.95 -10.69
C ILE A 122 -13.25 -5.74 -11.44
N PHE A 123 -14.37 -5.19 -11.00
CA PHE A 123 -14.96 -3.97 -11.53
C PHE A 123 -14.57 -2.81 -10.63
N ILE A 124 -13.82 -1.86 -11.14
CA ILE A 124 -13.37 -0.69 -10.38
C ILE A 124 -13.82 0.61 -11.04
N LYS A 125 -14.05 1.61 -10.21
CA LYS A 125 -14.22 3.01 -10.63
C LYS A 125 -12.97 3.77 -10.18
N ILE A 126 -12.29 4.44 -11.10
CA ILE A 126 -11.14 5.32 -10.80
C ILE A 126 -11.53 6.72 -11.25
N LYS A 127 -11.70 7.68 -10.31
CA LYS A 127 -12.02 9.10 -10.58
C LYS A 127 -12.94 9.26 -11.79
N ASN A 128 -14.04 9.04 -11.93
CA ASN A 128 -14.95 9.15 -13.09
C ASN A 128 -14.71 8.15 -14.24
N LEU A 129 -13.68 7.30 -14.15
CA LEU A 129 -13.41 6.26 -15.12
C LEU A 129 -13.79 4.88 -14.52
N THR A 130 -14.54 4.08 -15.28
CA THR A 130 -14.86 2.69 -14.92
C THR A 130 -14.06 1.74 -15.82
N LYS A 131 -13.27 0.86 -15.19
CA LYS A 131 -12.50 -0.18 -15.91
C LYS A 131 -12.81 -1.56 -15.33
N THR A 132 -12.72 -2.57 -16.17
CA THR A 132 -12.82 -3.99 -15.83
C THR A 132 -11.47 -4.65 -16.11
N PHE A 133 -10.96 -5.42 -15.16
CA PHE A 133 -9.71 -6.18 -15.28
C PHE A 133 -9.95 -7.65 -15.04
#